data_cabb62b08ba4cbe8b2d88f86f9566ccf
#
_entry.id   cabb62b08ba4cbe8b2d88f86f9566ccf
#
_cell.length_a   1.000
_cell.length_b   1.000
_cell.length_c   1.000
_cell.angle_alpha   90.00
_cell.angle_beta   90.00
_cell.angle_gamma   90.00
#
_symmetry.space_group_name_H-M   'P 1'
#
loop_
_entity.id
_entity.type
_entity.pdbx_description
1 polymer ?
#
loop_
_entity_poly.entity_id
_entity_poly.type
_entity_poly.pdbx_seq_one_letter_code
_entity_poly.pdbx_strand_id
1 'polypeptide(L)'
;MSTGLSDQGKKRLHEVAQRHVGDEQVPGLVALVARGDDVHAEVLGTMAVGGPAMARDSIFRIASDSKPITAAATLALAAEGLLDLGEPVGRLLPELASRRVLRRVDGPLDDTVPAEREITVRDLLTFTFGFGTMVEMFFAAEPWPVMAAEDGLHLATLGEPDRDIQPDPDTWIAGLGSLPLLAQPGERWFYNTGASVLGVLAARAAGQPFGDVLRTRLFEPLGMRDTAFWTSQTDRLVTAYRPTPDGLTAWDQPDGSWSRPPAFPDGAQAWSLPPTICWRSPGCCCAEAPRCSPPPRYAR
;
A
#
# COMPACT_ATOMS: atom_id res chain seq x y z
N MET A 1 22.57 31.59 5.18
CA MET A 1 21.10 31.41 5.28
C MET A 1 20.86 30.17 6.11
N SER A 2 19.95 30.18 7.08
CA SER A 2 19.63 28.98 7.89
C SER A 2 19.18 27.86 6.96
N THR A 3 19.86 26.70 7.00
CA THR A 3 19.52 25.52 6.21
C THR A 3 18.41 24.67 6.84
N GLY A 4 18.01 24.99 8.08
CA GLY A 4 17.03 24.27 8.87
C GLY A 4 15.59 24.81 8.77
N LEU A 5 14.69 24.18 9.54
CA LEU A 5 13.30 24.59 9.71
C LEU A 5 13.23 25.83 10.60
N SER A 6 12.43 26.85 10.22
CA SER A 6 12.27 28.04 11.03
C SER A 6 11.34 27.81 12.22
N ASP A 7 11.59 28.48 13.37
CA ASP A 7 10.74 28.38 14.56
C ASP A 7 9.29 28.83 14.24
N GLN A 8 9.14 29.84 13.38
CA GLN A 8 7.83 30.30 12.93
C GLN A 8 7.10 29.20 12.15
N GLY A 9 7.83 28.43 11.30
CA GLY A 9 7.27 27.29 10.57
C GLY A 9 6.82 26.17 11.49
N LYS A 10 7.64 25.82 12.48
CA LYS A 10 7.32 24.83 13.52
C LYS A 10 6.08 25.24 14.32
N LYS A 11 6.04 26.49 14.78
CA LYS A 11 4.87 27.03 15.50
C LYS A 11 3.60 26.97 14.66
N ARG A 12 3.67 27.35 13.38
CA ARG A 12 2.52 27.29 12.47
C ARG A 12 2.05 25.84 12.24
N LEU A 13 2.97 24.88 12.11
CA LEU A 13 2.63 23.46 12.01
C LEU A 13 1.84 23.02 13.26
N HIS A 14 2.37 23.32 14.45
CA HIS A 14 1.70 23.02 15.72
C HIS A 14 0.29 23.61 15.79
N GLU A 15 0.13 24.91 15.52
CA GLU A 15 -1.16 25.59 15.54
C GLU A 15 -2.18 25.03 14.55
N VAL A 16 -1.73 24.59 13.38
CA VAL A 16 -2.59 23.93 12.39
C VAL A 16 -2.98 22.52 12.85
N ALA A 17 -2.00 21.72 13.25
CA ALA A 17 -2.21 20.35 13.68
C ALA A 17 -3.15 20.28 14.91
N GLN A 18 -2.95 21.15 15.89
CA GLN A 18 -3.76 21.18 17.11
C GLN A 18 -5.24 21.45 16.88
N ARG A 19 -5.61 22.17 15.81
CA ARG A 19 -7.03 22.44 15.46
C ARG A 19 -7.78 21.20 14.96
N HIS A 20 -7.05 20.15 14.58
CA HIS A 20 -7.63 18.92 14.05
C HIS A 20 -7.55 17.73 15.01
N VAL A 21 -7.02 17.97 16.22
CA VAL A 21 -6.91 16.92 17.26
C VAL A 21 -8.01 17.10 18.29
N GLY A 22 -8.75 16.04 18.56
CA GLY A 22 -9.84 16.00 19.54
C GLY A 22 -10.68 14.75 19.37
N ASP A 23 -11.46 14.41 20.40
CA ASP A 23 -12.22 13.16 20.45
C ASP A 23 -13.30 13.02 19.36
N GLU A 24 -13.79 14.15 18.82
CA GLU A 24 -14.77 14.17 17.73
C GLU A 24 -14.15 14.30 16.33
N GLN A 25 -12.80 14.38 16.25
CA GLN A 25 -12.07 14.55 15.00
C GLN A 25 -11.03 13.43 14.85
N VAL A 26 -9.74 13.80 15.05
CA VAL A 26 -8.63 12.84 15.06
C VAL A 26 -8.14 12.77 16.51
N PRO A 27 -8.25 11.62 17.19
CA PRO A 27 -7.85 11.51 18.61
C PRO A 27 -6.40 11.94 18.86
N GLY A 28 -5.53 11.69 17.90
CA GLY A 28 -4.15 12.11 17.96
C GLY A 28 -3.44 12.00 16.62
N LEU A 29 -2.30 12.64 16.50
CA LEU A 29 -1.47 12.60 15.29
C LEU A 29 0.02 12.67 15.61
N VAL A 30 0.82 12.17 14.67
CA VAL A 30 2.26 12.44 14.60
C VAL A 30 2.55 13.01 13.22
N ALA A 31 3.06 14.24 13.16
CA ALA A 31 3.47 14.88 11.92
C ALA A 31 4.97 15.11 11.90
N LEU A 32 5.63 14.73 10.82
CA LEU A 32 7.06 14.91 10.61
C LEU A 32 7.30 15.88 9.46
N VAL A 33 8.13 16.88 9.71
CA VAL A 33 8.61 17.80 8.67
C VAL A 33 10.12 17.80 8.70
N ALA A 34 10.73 17.73 7.53
CA ALA A 34 12.16 17.67 7.40
C ALA A 34 12.70 18.65 6.36
N ARG A 35 13.89 19.19 6.62
CA ARG A 35 14.66 20.00 5.69
C ARG A 35 16.15 19.72 5.85
N GLY A 36 16.76 19.01 4.92
CA GLY A 36 18.09 18.46 5.12
C GLY A 36 18.09 17.52 6.32
N ASP A 37 19.03 17.68 7.25
CA ASP A 37 19.15 16.86 8.46
C ASP A 37 18.28 17.37 9.65
N ASP A 38 17.62 18.53 9.50
CA ASP A 38 16.73 19.08 10.54
C ASP A 38 15.34 18.46 10.43
N VAL A 39 14.96 17.66 11.43
CA VAL A 39 13.67 16.97 11.52
C VAL A 39 12.90 17.51 12.72
N HIS A 40 11.70 17.99 12.46
CA HIS A 40 10.74 18.39 13.50
C HIS A 40 9.57 17.41 13.54
N ALA A 41 9.20 16.97 14.75
CA ALA A 41 8.05 16.10 14.99
C ALA A 41 7.04 16.81 15.87
N GLU A 42 5.80 16.92 15.38
CA GLU A 42 4.64 17.23 16.19
C GLU A 42 3.98 15.95 16.66
N VAL A 43 3.71 15.86 17.97
CA VAL A 43 3.05 14.72 18.61
C VAL A 43 1.92 15.26 19.45
N LEU A 44 0.68 15.02 19.06
CA LEU A 44 -0.50 15.63 19.67
C LEU A 44 -1.58 14.57 19.97
N GLY A 45 -2.34 14.79 21.04
CA GLY A 45 -3.50 13.99 21.40
C GLY A 45 -3.16 12.61 21.97
N THR A 46 -4.01 11.64 21.70
CA THR A 46 -4.00 10.31 22.32
C THR A 46 -4.01 9.20 21.26
N MET A 47 -3.56 7.99 21.62
CA MET A 47 -3.55 6.82 20.75
C MET A 47 -4.94 6.21 20.54
N ALA A 48 -5.89 6.58 21.40
CA ALA A 48 -7.31 6.23 21.31
C ALA A 48 -8.13 7.34 21.97
N VAL A 49 -9.41 7.46 21.67
CA VAL A 49 -10.34 8.35 22.38
C VAL A 49 -10.30 8.02 23.89
N GLY A 50 -9.93 9.01 24.71
CA GLY A 50 -9.74 8.82 26.16
C GLY A 50 -8.59 7.89 26.56
N GLY A 51 -7.73 7.51 25.61
CA GLY A 51 -6.63 6.57 25.81
C GLY A 51 -5.29 7.23 26.21
N PRO A 52 -4.19 6.47 26.16
CA PRO A 52 -2.84 6.97 26.45
C PRO A 52 -2.43 8.09 25.49
N ALA A 53 -1.50 8.95 25.94
CA ALA A 53 -0.95 10.00 25.12
C ALA A 53 -0.27 9.44 23.86
N MET A 54 -0.43 10.14 22.72
CA MET A 54 0.31 9.84 21.51
C MET A 54 1.82 9.95 21.76
N ALA A 55 2.59 9.04 21.21
CA ALA A 55 4.05 9.07 21.27
C ALA A 55 4.64 9.14 19.87
N ARG A 56 5.87 9.64 19.76
CA ARG A 56 6.58 9.71 18.46
C ARG A 56 6.79 8.34 17.84
N ASP A 57 6.88 7.31 18.62
CA ASP A 57 7.08 5.91 18.22
C ASP A 57 5.80 5.08 18.28
N SER A 58 4.63 5.73 18.40
CA SER A 58 3.33 5.07 18.22
C SER A 58 3.27 4.41 16.84
N ILE A 59 2.68 3.22 16.77
CA ILE A 59 2.59 2.42 15.56
C ILE A 59 1.24 2.65 14.89
N PHE A 60 1.27 2.93 13.59
CA PHE A 60 0.09 3.22 12.77
C PHE A 60 -0.11 2.18 11.69
N ARG A 61 -1.37 1.93 11.32
CA ARG A 61 -1.73 1.21 10.10
C ARG A 61 -1.61 2.17 8.94
N ILE A 62 -0.64 1.94 8.05
CA ILE A 62 -0.32 2.89 6.96
C ILE A 62 -1.09 2.64 5.67
N ALA A 63 -1.90 1.58 5.62
CA ALA A 63 -2.75 1.27 4.48
C ALA A 63 -2.01 1.44 3.14
N SER A 64 -2.50 2.33 2.26
CA SER A 64 -1.98 2.54 0.90
C SER A 64 -0.55 3.09 0.81
N ASP A 65 0.02 3.62 1.88
CA ASP A 65 1.44 4.00 1.93
C ASP A 65 2.38 2.78 1.85
N SER A 66 1.83 1.56 1.96
CA SER A 66 2.54 0.31 1.65
C SER A 66 2.92 0.18 0.17
N LYS A 67 2.15 0.75 -0.76
CA LYS A 67 2.36 0.60 -2.22
C LYS A 67 3.73 1.09 -2.71
N PRO A 68 4.21 2.30 -2.34
CA PRO A 68 5.56 2.72 -2.71
C PRO A 68 6.65 1.83 -2.10
N ILE A 69 6.43 1.24 -0.92
CA ILE A 69 7.37 0.30 -0.30
C ILE A 69 7.43 -1.00 -1.12
N THR A 70 6.27 -1.54 -1.50
CA THR A 70 6.16 -2.71 -2.39
C THR A 70 6.83 -2.45 -3.75
N ALA A 71 6.61 -1.27 -4.33
CA ALA A 71 7.27 -0.87 -5.57
C ALA A 71 8.79 -0.79 -5.41
N ALA A 72 9.30 -0.21 -4.31
CA ALA A 72 10.73 -0.15 -4.01
C ALA A 72 11.35 -1.54 -3.88
N ALA A 73 10.67 -2.48 -3.21
CA ALA A 73 11.12 -3.87 -3.13
C ALA A 73 11.16 -4.55 -4.49
N THR A 74 10.15 -4.34 -5.33
CA THR A 74 10.12 -4.88 -6.70
C THR A 74 11.28 -4.33 -7.54
N LEU A 75 11.58 -3.02 -7.42
CA LEU A 75 12.71 -2.40 -8.10
C LEU A 75 14.06 -2.90 -7.57
N ALA A 76 14.17 -3.19 -6.28
CA ALA A 76 15.36 -3.81 -5.70
C ALA A 76 15.61 -5.21 -6.29
N LEU A 77 14.56 -6.04 -6.40
CA LEU A 77 14.65 -7.35 -7.05
C LEU A 77 15.03 -7.23 -8.54
N ALA A 78 14.54 -6.20 -9.23
CA ALA A 78 14.97 -5.94 -10.61
C ALA A 78 16.44 -5.53 -10.70
N ALA A 79 16.92 -4.70 -9.77
CA ALA A 79 18.35 -4.33 -9.68
C ALA A 79 19.26 -5.54 -9.36
N GLU A 80 18.75 -6.54 -8.62
CA GLU A 80 19.41 -7.82 -8.37
C GLU A 80 19.38 -8.78 -9.58
N GLY A 81 18.64 -8.45 -10.65
CA GLY A 81 18.46 -9.29 -11.83
C GLY A 81 17.50 -10.46 -11.65
N LEU A 82 16.68 -10.45 -10.58
CA LEU A 82 15.65 -11.47 -10.32
C LEU A 82 14.36 -11.20 -11.09
N LEU A 83 14.14 -9.96 -11.53
CA LEU A 83 13.01 -9.50 -12.34
C LEU A 83 13.52 -8.62 -13.48
N ASP A 84 12.84 -8.64 -14.63
CA ASP A 84 12.94 -7.62 -15.67
C ASP A 84 11.61 -6.87 -15.77
N LEU A 85 11.64 -5.53 -15.82
CA LEU A 85 10.42 -4.73 -15.85
C LEU A 85 9.60 -4.94 -17.13
N GLY A 86 10.21 -5.38 -18.21
CA GLY A 86 9.58 -5.68 -19.48
C GLY A 86 9.17 -7.14 -19.63
N GLU A 87 9.58 -8.04 -18.72
CA GLU A 87 9.23 -9.44 -18.85
C GLU A 87 7.73 -9.71 -18.56
N PRO A 88 7.10 -10.68 -19.26
CA PRO A 88 5.79 -11.17 -18.91
C PRO A 88 5.76 -11.78 -17.50
N VAL A 89 4.73 -11.44 -16.73
CA VAL A 89 4.58 -11.96 -15.36
C VAL A 89 4.24 -13.44 -15.31
N GLY A 90 3.76 -14.01 -16.42
CA GLY A 90 3.29 -15.41 -16.51
C GLY A 90 4.35 -16.45 -16.14
N ARG A 91 5.65 -16.11 -16.22
CA ARG A 91 6.74 -17.00 -15.74
C ARG A 91 6.65 -17.28 -14.23
N LEU A 92 6.32 -16.27 -13.44
CA LEU A 92 6.22 -16.36 -11.98
C LEU A 92 4.77 -16.44 -11.50
N LEU A 93 3.84 -15.92 -12.29
CA LEU A 93 2.41 -15.89 -12.03
C LEU A 93 1.65 -16.56 -13.19
N PRO A 94 1.71 -17.90 -13.35
CA PRO A 94 1.03 -18.61 -14.44
C PRO A 94 -0.48 -18.38 -14.41
N GLU A 95 -1.07 -18.04 -13.27
CA GLU A 95 -2.48 -17.68 -13.09
C GLU A 95 -2.84 -16.42 -13.88
N LEU A 96 -1.88 -15.57 -14.17
CA LEU A 96 -2.05 -14.33 -14.96
C LEU A 96 -1.58 -14.47 -16.42
N ALA A 97 -1.16 -15.64 -16.86
CA ALA A 97 -0.90 -15.91 -18.26
C ALA A 97 -2.21 -16.05 -19.08
N SER A 98 -2.15 -15.78 -20.38
CA SER A 98 -3.25 -16.02 -21.34
C SER A 98 -4.59 -15.42 -20.89
N ARG A 99 -4.60 -14.18 -20.48
CA ARG A 99 -5.77 -13.49 -19.91
C ARG A 99 -6.87 -13.25 -20.96
N ARG A 100 -8.10 -13.14 -20.46
CA ARG A 100 -9.24 -12.63 -21.20
C ARG A 100 -9.68 -11.28 -20.64
N VAL A 101 -10.26 -10.43 -21.48
CA VAL A 101 -10.65 -9.06 -21.17
C VAL A 101 -12.16 -8.91 -21.43
N LEU A 102 -12.89 -8.30 -20.50
CA LEU A 102 -14.31 -7.97 -20.68
C LEU A 102 -14.51 -7.06 -21.88
N ARG A 103 -15.55 -7.32 -22.70
CA ARG A 103 -15.95 -6.37 -23.75
C ARG A 103 -16.51 -5.07 -23.17
N ARG A 104 -17.14 -5.16 -22.00
CA ARG A 104 -17.65 -4.04 -21.22
C ARG A 104 -17.33 -4.29 -19.75
N VAL A 105 -16.80 -3.28 -19.07
CA VAL A 105 -16.37 -3.36 -17.65
C VAL A 105 -17.51 -3.76 -16.68
N ASP A 106 -18.75 -3.43 -17.02
CA ASP A 106 -19.99 -3.72 -16.29
C ASP A 106 -20.76 -4.90 -16.85
N GLY A 107 -20.19 -5.59 -17.85
CA GLY A 107 -20.83 -6.70 -18.58
C GLY A 107 -20.72 -8.05 -17.87
N PRO A 108 -21.38 -9.10 -18.44
CA PRO A 108 -21.25 -10.47 -17.97
C PRO A 108 -19.81 -10.97 -18.02
N LEU A 109 -19.41 -11.79 -17.03
CA LEU A 109 -18.02 -12.29 -16.91
C LEU A 109 -17.56 -13.18 -18.07
N ASP A 110 -18.49 -13.79 -18.79
CA ASP A 110 -18.24 -14.67 -19.94
C ASP A 110 -18.17 -13.90 -21.30
N ASP A 111 -18.66 -12.64 -21.34
CA ASP A 111 -18.55 -11.80 -22.55
C ASP A 111 -17.16 -11.14 -22.64
N THR A 112 -16.22 -11.92 -23.17
CA THR A 112 -14.80 -11.55 -23.17
C THR A 112 -14.13 -11.70 -24.53
N VAL A 113 -12.98 -11.04 -24.68
CA VAL A 113 -12.03 -11.23 -25.79
C VAL A 113 -10.67 -11.66 -25.24
N PRO A 114 -9.76 -12.25 -26.03
CA PRO A 114 -8.38 -12.46 -25.60
C PRO A 114 -7.68 -11.15 -25.28
N ALA A 115 -6.75 -11.17 -24.30
CA ALA A 115 -5.80 -10.07 -24.14
C ALA A 115 -4.90 -9.96 -25.39
N GLU A 116 -4.63 -8.74 -25.82
CA GLU A 116 -3.80 -8.46 -27.02
C GLU A 116 -2.31 -8.74 -26.77
N ARG A 117 -1.89 -8.68 -25.51
CA ARG A 117 -0.53 -9.00 -25.07
C ARG A 117 -0.52 -9.53 -23.64
N GLU A 118 0.61 -10.08 -23.24
CA GLU A 118 0.83 -10.49 -21.86
C GLU A 118 1.02 -9.28 -20.92
N ILE A 119 0.69 -9.48 -19.65
CA ILE A 119 0.92 -8.52 -18.58
C ILE A 119 2.43 -8.51 -18.24
N THR A 120 3.04 -7.35 -18.10
CA THR A 120 4.44 -7.19 -17.72
C THR A 120 4.57 -6.72 -16.26
N VAL A 121 5.77 -6.86 -15.67
CA VAL A 121 6.09 -6.31 -14.34
C VAL A 121 5.86 -4.79 -14.32
N ARG A 122 6.17 -4.09 -15.41
CA ARG A 122 5.92 -2.65 -15.56
C ARG A 122 4.44 -2.31 -15.47
N ASP A 123 3.56 -3.11 -16.08
CA ASP A 123 2.11 -2.88 -16.03
C ASP A 123 1.58 -2.96 -14.59
N LEU A 124 2.11 -3.86 -13.77
CA LEU A 124 1.77 -3.94 -12.35
C LEU A 124 2.24 -2.70 -11.59
N LEU A 125 3.50 -2.27 -11.79
CA LEU A 125 4.08 -1.08 -11.14
C LEU A 125 3.37 0.21 -11.52
N THR A 126 2.85 0.31 -12.74
CA THR A 126 2.14 1.49 -13.24
C THR A 126 0.63 1.40 -13.08
N PHE A 127 0.13 0.32 -12.48
CA PHE A 127 -1.30 0.06 -12.30
C PHE A 127 -2.08 0.02 -13.61
N THR A 128 -1.47 -0.48 -14.68
CA THR A 128 -2.07 -0.60 -16.02
C THR A 128 -2.21 -2.05 -16.49
N PHE A 129 -2.11 -3.04 -15.58
CA PHE A 129 -2.19 -4.45 -15.96
C PHE A 129 -3.59 -4.92 -16.39
N GLY A 130 -4.60 -4.04 -16.28
CA GLY A 130 -5.94 -4.26 -16.79
C GLY A 130 -6.97 -4.66 -15.73
N PHE A 131 -6.65 -4.64 -14.43
CA PHE A 131 -7.58 -4.97 -13.35
C PHE A 131 -7.34 -4.12 -12.10
N GLY A 132 -8.41 -3.83 -11.36
CA GLY A 132 -8.38 -3.09 -10.10
C GLY A 132 -9.56 -2.14 -9.94
N THR A 133 -9.45 -1.26 -8.94
CA THR A 133 -10.50 -0.32 -8.60
C THR A 133 -10.54 0.87 -9.56
N MET A 134 -11.74 1.28 -9.94
CA MET A 134 -12.01 2.51 -10.68
C MET A 134 -13.14 3.30 -10.01
N VAL A 135 -13.13 4.62 -10.21
CA VAL A 135 -14.04 5.53 -9.50
C VAL A 135 -15.52 5.25 -9.82
N GLU A 136 -15.80 4.81 -11.04
CA GLU A 136 -17.15 4.49 -11.50
C GLU A 136 -17.81 3.37 -10.69
N MET A 137 -17.02 2.44 -10.12
CA MET A 137 -17.51 1.36 -9.26
C MET A 137 -18.21 1.88 -8.00
N PHE A 138 -17.76 3.01 -7.44
CA PHE A 138 -18.36 3.61 -6.25
C PHE A 138 -19.71 4.31 -6.51
N PHE A 139 -20.00 4.60 -7.76
CA PHE A 139 -21.24 5.30 -8.19
C PHE A 139 -22.19 4.37 -8.96
N ALA A 140 -21.85 3.10 -9.10
CA ALA A 140 -22.73 2.11 -9.74
C ALA A 140 -23.99 1.91 -8.87
N ALA A 141 -25.16 1.93 -9.52
CA ALA A 141 -26.44 1.70 -8.83
C ALA A 141 -26.54 0.28 -8.26
N GLU A 142 -25.96 -0.69 -8.98
CA GLU A 142 -25.81 -2.08 -8.56
C GLU A 142 -24.35 -2.50 -8.74
N PRO A 143 -23.82 -3.41 -7.89
CA PRO A 143 -22.46 -3.94 -8.08
C PRO A 143 -22.30 -4.58 -9.45
N TRP A 144 -21.22 -4.25 -10.14
CA TRP A 144 -20.90 -4.93 -11.40
C TRP A 144 -20.60 -6.41 -11.17
N PRO A 145 -20.86 -7.29 -12.17
CA PRO A 145 -20.64 -8.73 -12.00
C PRO A 145 -19.23 -9.09 -11.50
N VAL A 146 -18.20 -8.36 -11.93
CA VAL A 146 -16.83 -8.57 -11.47
C VAL A 146 -16.65 -8.23 -9.99
N MET A 147 -17.30 -7.17 -9.49
CA MET A 147 -17.23 -6.80 -8.07
C MET A 147 -17.87 -7.87 -7.19
N ALA A 148 -19.03 -8.40 -7.60
CA ALA A 148 -19.69 -9.47 -6.88
C ALA A 148 -18.85 -10.76 -6.87
N ALA A 149 -18.12 -11.05 -7.97
CA ALA A 149 -17.23 -12.19 -8.05
C ALA A 149 -15.97 -12.02 -7.19
N GLU A 150 -15.38 -10.80 -7.15
CA GLU A 150 -14.28 -10.47 -6.25
C GLU A 150 -14.66 -10.65 -4.77
N ASP A 151 -15.84 -10.17 -4.39
CA ASP A 151 -16.36 -10.30 -3.04
C ASP A 151 -16.56 -11.78 -2.68
N GLY A 152 -17.17 -12.57 -3.55
CA GLY A 152 -17.34 -14.01 -3.38
C GLY A 152 -16.04 -14.80 -3.28
N LEU A 153 -14.93 -14.27 -3.81
CA LEU A 153 -13.59 -14.86 -3.72
C LEU A 153 -12.76 -14.25 -2.57
N HIS A 154 -13.31 -13.32 -1.80
CA HIS A 154 -12.66 -12.60 -0.70
C HIS A 154 -11.34 -11.92 -1.11
N LEU A 155 -11.29 -11.37 -2.33
CA LEU A 155 -10.07 -10.74 -2.85
C LEU A 155 -9.80 -9.37 -2.22
N ALA A 156 -10.84 -8.70 -1.67
CA ALA A 156 -10.76 -7.43 -0.94
C ALA A 156 -10.02 -6.32 -1.72
N THR A 157 -10.37 -6.13 -2.99
CA THR A 157 -9.75 -5.09 -3.82
C THR A 157 -10.35 -3.71 -3.59
N LEU A 158 -11.53 -3.63 -2.96
CA LEU A 158 -12.26 -2.43 -2.57
C LEU A 158 -12.42 -2.36 -1.05
N GLY A 159 -12.17 -1.18 -0.47
CA GLY A 159 -12.38 -0.93 0.96
C GLY A 159 -11.25 -1.43 1.86
N GLU A 160 -11.57 -1.54 3.14
CA GLU A 160 -10.64 -2.05 4.14
C GLU A 160 -10.60 -3.58 4.08
N PRO A 161 -9.39 -4.19 4.13
CA PRO A 161 -9.27 -5.64 4.09
C PRO A 161 -9.83 -6.26 5.38
N ASP A 162 -10.67 -7.26 5.23
CA ASP A 162 -10.97 -8.19 6.31
C ASP A 162 -9.89 -9.28 6.33
N ARG A 163 -8.89 -9.09 7.20
CA ARG A 163 -7.71 -9.95 7.27
C ARG A 163 -8.01 -11.35 7.78
N ASP A 164 -9.18 -11.56 8.39
CA ASP A 164 -9.58 -12.84 8.96
C ASP A 164 -10.20 -13.79 7.91
N ILE A 165 -10.71 -13.23 6.80
CA ILE A 165 -11.32 -14.01 5.70
C ILE A 165 -10.51 -13.98 4.40
N GLN A 166 -9.52 -13.11 4.28
CA GLN A 166 -8.67 -13.02 3.10
C GLN A 166 -7.89 -14.32 2.92
N PRO A 167 -7.91 -14.96 1.73
CA PRO A 167 -7.19 -16.22 1.49
C PRO A 167 -5.67 -15.99 1.45
N ASP A 168 -4.91 -17.09 1.55
CA ASP A 168 -3.46 -17.06 1.38
C ASP A 168 -3.05 -16.57 -0.04
N PRO A 169 -1.76 -16.19 -0.25
CA PRO A 169 -1.32 -15.59 -1.52
C PRO A 169 -1.57 -16.44 -2.76
N ASP A 170 -1.42 -17.77 -2.66
CA ASP A 170 -1.59 -18.66 -3.81
C ASP A 170 -3.08 -18.84 -4.14
N THR A 171 -3.93 -18.98 -3.15
CA THR A 171 -5.39 -18.99 -3.32
C THR A 171 -5.89 -17.64 -3.83
N TRP A 172 -5.36 -16.53 -3.32
CA TRP A 172 -5.74 -15.19 -3.74
C TRP A 172 -5.40 -14.93 -5.21
N ILE A 173 -4.17 -15.24 -5.66
CA ILE A 173 -3.76 -15.01 -7.05
C ILE A 173 -4.49 -15.96 -8.02
N ALA A 174 -4.81 -17.19 -7.60
CA ALA A 174 -5.61 -18.09 -8.38
C ALA A 174 -7.04 -17.57 -8.56
N GLY A 175 -7.65 -17.03 -7.48
CA GLY A 175 -8.95 -16.37 -7.54
C GLY A 175 -8.94 -15.18 -8.50
N LEU A 176 -7.97 -14.27 -8.38
CA LEU A 176 -7.81 -13.15 -9.31
C LEU A 176 -7.59 -13.65 -10.75
N GLY A 177 -6.80 -14.71 -10.92
CA GLY A 177 -6.55 -15.36 -12.19
C GLY A 177 -7.80 -15.91 -12.87
N SER A 178 -8.83 -16.29 -12.14
CA SER A 178 -10.10 -16.79 -12.67
C SER A 178 -11.02 -15.70 -13.24
N LEU A 179 -10.82 -14.43 -12.83
CA LEU A 179 -11.63 -13.30 -13.30
C LEU A 179 -11.08 -12.71 -14.60
N PRO A 180 -11.91 -12.22 -15.53
CA PRO A 180 -11.42 -11.48 -16.69
C PRO A 180 -10.84 -10.13 -16.29
N LEU A 181 -9.92 -9.61 -17.10
CA LEU A 181 -9.46 -8.23 -16.99
C LEU A 181 -10.58 -7.25 -17.37
N LEU A 182 -10.51 -6.04 -16.84
CA LEU A 182 -11.45 -4.94 -17.11
C LEU A 182 -11.07 -4.15 -18.37
N ALA A 183 -9.77 -4.14 -18.72
CA ALA A 183 -9.25 -3.49 -19.92
C ALA A 183 -8.01 -4.24 -20.43
N GLN A 184 -7.57 -3.92 -21.65
CA GLN A 184 -6.34 -4.47 -22.21
C GLN A 184 -5.12 -4.04 -21.37
N PRO A 185 -4.11 -4.92 -21.20
CA PRO A 185 -2.88 -4.54 -20.50
C PRO A 185 -2.22 -3.31 -21.15
N GLY A 186 -1.96 -2.26 -20.35
CA GLY A 186 -1.39 -1.00 -20.77
C GLY A 186 -2.39 0.07 -21.20
N GLU A 187 -3.67 -0.27 -21.34
CA GLU A 187 -4.70 0.64 -21.89
C GLU A 187 -5.19 1.65 -20.85
N ARG A 188 -5.42 1.20 -19.61
CA ARG A 188 -6.10 1.99 -18.59
C ARG A 188 -5.48 1.80 -17.20
N TRP A 189 -5.51 2.88 -16.40
CA TRP A 189 -5.08 2.85 -15.01
C TRP A 189 -6.21 2.37 -14.08
N PHE A 190 -5.87 1.43 -13.18
CA PHE A 190 -6.77 0.89 -12.16
C PHE A 190 -6.06 0.89 -10.80
N TYR A 191 -6.71 1.41 -9.79
CA TYR A 191 -6.13 1.51 -8.45
C TYR A 191 -6.00 0.15 -7.76
N ASN A 192 -5.07 0.05 -6.84
CA ASN A 192 -4.91 -0.93 -5.77
C ASN A 192 -4.32 -2.27 -6.17
N THR A 193 -5.05 -3.12 -6.91
CA THR A 193 -4.78 -4.56 -7.11
C THR A 193 -3.38 -4.86 -7.67
N GLY A 194 -2.82 -3.96 -8.49
CA GLY A 194 -1.46 -4.14 -9.02
C GLY A 194 -0.39 -4.27 -7.93
N ALA A 195 -0.53 -3.56 -6.80
CA ALA A 195 0.41 -3.67 -5.69
C ALA A 195 0.25 -4.98 -4.90
N SER A 196 -0.97 -5.50 -4.75
CA SER A 196 -1.21 -6.83 -4.17
C SER A 196 -0.54 -7.92 -5.01
N VAL A 197 -0.72 -7.87 -6.34
CA VAL A 197 -0.06 -8.79 -7.28
C VAL A 197 1.47 -8.67 -7.21
N LEU A 198 2.02 -7.45 -7.08
CA LEU A 198 3.46 -7.24 -6.90
C LEU A 198 4.00 -7.91 -5.65
N GLY A 199 3.24 -7.95 -4.55
CA GLY A 199 3.63 -8.68 -3.34
C GLY A 199 3.81 -10.17 -3.59
N VAL A 200 2.86 -10.81 -4.29
CA VAL A 200 2.95 -12.23 -4.68
C VAL A 200 4.10 -12.46 -5.66
N LEU A 201 4.23 -11.59 -6.67
CA LEU A 201 5.32 -11.66 -7.65
C LEU A 201 6.69 -11.59 -6.97
N ALA A 202 6.88 -10.62 -6.06
CA ALA A 202 8.13 -10.42 -5.35
C ALA A 202 8.50 -11.62 -4.46
N ALA A 203 7.52 -12.20 -3.77
CA ALA A 203 7.71 -13.41 -2.98
C ALA A 203 8.20 -14.58 -3.84
N ARG A 204 7.54 -14.82 -4.97
CA ARG A 204 7.89 -15.91 -5.89
C ARG A 204 9.22 -15.66 -6.60
N ALA A 205 9.53 -14.43 -7.00
CA ALA A 205 10.82 -14.07 -7.60
C ALA A 205 11.99 -14.29 -6.64
N ALA A 206 11.80 -13.98 -5.37
CA ALA A 206 12.82 -14.15 -4.35
C ALA A 206 12.83 -15.57 -3.72
N GLY A 207 11.83 -16.41 -3.97
CA GLY A 207 11.70 -17.74 -3.39
C GLY A 207 11.50 -17.73 -1.86
N GLN A 208 10.90 -16.67 -1.31
CA GLN A 208 10.70 -16.50 0.14
C GLN A 208 9.42 -15.68 0.42
N PRO A 209 8.84 -15.75 1.64
CA PRO A 209 7.66 -14.97 1.99
C PRO A 209 7.86 -13.48 1.77
N PHE A 210 6.82 -12.77 1.31
CA PHE A 210 6.92 -11.35 0.97
C PHE A 210 7.39 -10.47 2.14
N GLY A 211 6.97 -10.78 3.37
CA GLY A 211 7.46 -10.10 4.58
C GLY A 211 8.98 -10.20 4.77
N ASP A 212 9.58 -11.36 4.42
CA ASP A 212 11.02 -11.57 4.48
C ASP A 212 11.76 -10.83 3.36
N VAL A 213 11.17 -10.77 2.15
CA VAL A 213 11.70 -9.94 1.04
C VAL A 213 11.86 -8.50 1.48
N LEU A 214 10.82 -7.94 2.09
CA LEU A 214 10.81 -6.55 2.55
C LEU A 214 11.76 -6.33 3.72
N ARG A 215 11.75 -7.24 4.70
CA ARG A 215 12.62 -7.16 5.87
C ARG A 215 14.08 -7.12 5.46
N THR A 216 14.51 -8.05 4.62
CA THR A 216 15.93 -8.21 4.29
C THR A 216 16.43 -7.16 3.30
N ARG A 217 15.59 -6.70 2.37
CA ARG A 217 15.99 -5.77 1.30
C ARG A 217 15.72 -4.31 1.59
N LEU A 218 14.76 -4.00 2.45
CA LEU A 218 14.41 -2.63 2.78
C LEU A 218 14.49 -2.33 4.27
N PHE A 219 13.80 -3.11 5.13
CA PHE A 219 13.61 -2.68 6.52
C PHE A 219 14.89 -2.77 7.34
N GLU A 220 15.61 -3.87 7.30
CA GLU A 220 16.89 -4.01 8.01
C GLU A 220 17.95 -3.02 7.50
N PRO A 221 18.21 -2.90 6.17
CA PRO A 221 19.18 -1.93 5.66
C PRO A 221 18.85 -0.47 5.97
N LEU A 222 17.55 -0.12 6.00
CA LEU A 222 17.07 1.23 6.30
C LEU A 222 16.81 1.49 7.78
N GLY A 223 16.99 0.51 8.66
CA GLY A 223 16.75 0.62 10.09
C GLY A 223 15.26 0.73 10.47
N MET A 224 14.35 0.27 9.60
CA MET A 224 12.89 0.30 9.78
C MET A 224 12.42 -0.88 10.67
N ARG A 225 12.83 -0.89 11.94
CA ARG A 225 12.71 -2.04 12.85
C ARG A 225 11.29 -2.37 13.27
N ASP A 226 10.39 -1.39 13.26
CA ASP A 226 9.00 -1.53 13.71
C ASP A 226 8.03 -1.61 12.52
N THR A 227 8.54 -1.83 11.30
CA THR A 227 7.73 -1.96 10.09
C THR A 227 7.48 -3.42 9.76
N ALA A 228 6.22 -3.84 9.76
CA ALA A 228 5.82 -5.22 9.50
C ALA A 228 4.33 -5.31 9.12
N PHE A 229 3.87 -6.48 8.70
CA PHE A 229 2.47 -6.77 8.42
C PHE A 229 1.60 -6.92 9.69
N TRP A 230 2.22 -7.01 10.85
CA TRP A 230 1.58 -7.13 12.15
C TRP A 230 2.57 -6.75 13.25
N THR A 231 2.07 -6.51 14.48
CA THR A 231 2.93 -6.21 15.62
C THR A 231 2.38 -6.83 16.90
N SER A 232 3.25 -7.40 17.72
CA SER A 232 2.92 -7.80 19.09
C SER A 232 3.02 -6.65 20.11
N GLN A 233 3.51 -5.46 19.67
CA GLN A 233 3.65 -4.27 20.50
C GLN A 233 2.32 -3.50 20.57
N THR A 234 1.30 -4.13 21.13
CA THR A 234 -0.07 -3.60 21.18
C THR A 234 -0.19 -2.33 22.03
N ASP A 235 0.71 -2.15 22.98
CA ASP A 235 0.83 -0.95 23.81
C ASP A 235 1.26 0.30 23.03
N ARG A 236 1.86 0.13 21.86
CA ARG A 236 2.26 1.20 20.94
C ARG A 236 1.34 1.33 19.72
N LEU A 237 0.46 0.35 19.46
CA LEU A 237 -0.42 0.35 18.31
C LEU A 237 -1.65 1.24 18.57
N VAL A 238 -1.86 2.24 17.71
CA VAL A 238 -3.01 3.15 17.83
C VAL A 238 -4.32 2.43 17.49
N THR A 239 -5.43 2.84 18.11
CA THR A 239 -6.77 2.40 17.70
C THR A 239 -7.12 3.03 16.35
N ALA A 240 -7.62 2.23 15.42
CA ALA A 240 -8.13 2.71 14.15
C ALA A 240 -9.63 3.00 14.25
N TYR A 241 -10.06 4.15 13.70
CA TYR A 241 -11.44 4.61 13.76
C TYR A 241 -12.02 4.82 12.37
N ARG A 242 -13.34 4.64 12.27
CA ARG A 242 -14.17 5.11 11.15
C ARG A 242 -15.04 6.28 11.59
N PRO A 243 -15.16 7.34 10.80
CA PRO A 243 -16.15 8.36 11.05
C PRO A 243 -17.54 7.80 10.74
N THR A 244 -18.48 8.05 11.65
CA THR A 244 -19.91 7.74 11.49
C THR A 244 -20.73 8.98 11.77
N PRO A 245 -22.04 9.01 11.43
CA PRO A 245 -22.90 10.13 11.79
C PRO A 245 -22.94 10.42 13.30
N ASP A 246 -22.70 9.41 14.14
CA ASP A 246 -22.72 9.50 15.61
C ASP A 246 -21.32 9.76 16.20
N GLY A 247 -20.30 10.03 15.39
CA GLY A 247 -18.92 10.26 15.80
C GLY A 247 -17.95 9.19 15.34
N LEU A 248 -16.86 8.97 16.09
CA LEU A 248 -15.84 7.98 15.77
C LEU A 248 -16.20 6.60 16.32
N THR A 249 -16.25 5.59 15.46
CA THR A 249 -16.41 4.18 15.86
C THR A 249 -15.10 3.43 15.66
N ALA A 250 -14.63 2.73 16.69
CA ALA A 250 -13.41 1.92 16.58
C ALA A 250 -13.61 0.80 15.54
N TRP A 251 -12.71 0.78 14.56
CA TRP A 251 -12.68 -0.24 13.51
C TRP A 251 -11.76 -1.40 13.86
N ASP A 252 -10.57 -1.10 14.40
CA ASP A 252 -9.63 -2.11 14.87
C ASP A 252 -8.90 -1.61 16.12
N GLN A 253 -8.93 -2.44 17.15
CA GLN A 253 -8.28 -2.19 18.45
C GLN A 253 -6.81 -2.61 18.41
N PRO A 254 -5.98 -2.18 19.38
CA PRO A 254 -4.59 -2.59 19.47
C PRO A 254 -4.36 -4.11 19.52
N ASP A 255 -5.29 -4.87 20.13
CA ASP A 255 -5.30 -6.32 20.22
C ASP A 255 -6.12 -7.01 19.10
N GLY A 256 -6.57 -6.24 18.11
CA GLY A 256 -7.36 -6.71 16.97
C GLY A 256 -6.58 -7.50 15.93
N SER A 257 -7.05 -7.48 14.68
CA SER A 257 -6.49 -8.31 13.60
C SER A 257 -5.04 -7.98 13.24
N TRP A 258 -4.58 -6.75 13.55
CA TRP A 258 -3.22 -6.29 13.30
C TRP A 258 -2.19 -6.68 14.39
N SER A 259 -2.65 -7.31 15.47
CA SER A 259 -1.79 -7.87 16.51
C SER A 259 -1.26 -9.27 16.18
N ARG A 260 -1.67 -9.86 15.06
CA ARG A 260 -1.33 -11.22 14.64
C ARG A 260 -0.96 -11.30 13.15
N PRO A 261 -0.16 -12.31 12.73
CA PRO A 261 0.20 -12.49 11.33
C PRO A 261 -1.03 -12.63 10.43
N PRO A 262 -1.10 -11.94 9.27
CA PRO A 262 -2.16 -12.14 8.29
C PRO A 262 -1.92 -13.43 7.49
N ALA A 263 -3.00 -14.03 6.97
CA ALA A 263 -2.91 -15.08 5.96
C ALA A 263 -2.31 -14.56 4.64
N PHE A 264 -2.66 -13.31 4.27
CA PHE A 264 -2.15 -12.63 3.09
C PHE A 264 -1.34 -11.38 3.46
N PRO A 265 0.01 -11.43 3.39
CA PRO A 265 0.85 -10.23 3.45
C PRO A 265 0.67 -9.39 2.19
N ASP A 266 -0.35 -8.51 2.17
CA ASP A 266 -0.78 -7.75 1.00
C ASP A 266 0.13 -6.56 0.70
N GLY A 267 0.64 -6.46 -0.52
CA GLY A 267 1.49 -5.35 -0.98
C GLY A 267 0.78 -3.99 -1.09
N ALA A 268 -0.56 -3.97 -1.03
CA ALA A 268 -1.35 -2.76 -1.22
C ALA A 268 -1.91 -2.15 0.08
N GLN A 269 -2.12 -2.93 1.15
CA GLN A 269 -2.99 -2.47 2.24
C GLN A 269 -2.56 -2.84 3.66
N ALA A 270 -1.39 -3.44 3.90
CA ALA A 270 -1.22 -4.17 5.15
C ALA A 270 0.12 -3.93 5.87
N TRP A 271 0.29 -2.78 6.51
CA TRP A 271 1.52 -2.48 7.24
C TRP A 271 1.26 -1.74 8.54
N SER A 272 2.08 -1.98 9.56
CA SER A 272 2.20 -1.12 10.73
C SER A 272 3.56 -0.44 10.71
N LEU A 273 3.59 0.88 10.88
CA LEU A 273 4.79 1.71 10.81
C LEU A 273 4.71 2.81 11.87
N PRO A 274 5.73 3.01 12.71
CA PRO A 274 5.87 4.27 13.45
C PRO A 274 6.36 5.37 12.51
N PRO A 275 5.85 6.61 12.63
CA PRO A 275 6.15 7.72 11.72
C PRO A 275 7.63 8.10 11.62
N THR A 276 8.46 7.58 12.51
CA THR A 276 9.84 8.03 12.71
C THR A 276 10.88 7.38 11.81
N ILE A 277 10.55 6.35 11.05
CA ILE A 277 11.55 5.40 10.51
C ILE A 277 12.11 5.80 9.16
N CYS A 278 11.35 6.46 8.29
CA CYS A 278 11.85 6.90 6.99
C CYS A 278 13.00 7.91 7.05
N TRP A 279 13.30 8.50 8.22
CA TRP A 279 14.24 9.63 8.30
C TRP A 279 15.62 9.31 8.92
N ARG A 280 15.79 8.19 9.61
CA ARG A 280 17.05 7.94 10.35
C ARG A 280 18.17 7.24 9.59
N SER A 281 17.94 6.85 8.35
CA SER A 281 19.00 6.17 7.56
C SER A 281 19.73 7.16 6.66
N PRO A 282 21.06 7.24 6.72
CA PRO A 282 21.88 8.00 5.76
C PRO A 282 21.74 7.58 4.30
N GLY A 283 20.96 6.52 4.02
CA GLY A 283 20.66 5.97 2.70
C GLY A 283 19.18 5.93 2.36
N CYS A 284 18.29 6.64 3.10
CA CYS A 284 16.89 6.74 2.70
C CYS A 284 16.81 7.41 1.33
N CYS A 285 15.98 6.90 0.43
CA CYS A 285 15.83 7.28 -1.00
C CYS A 285 15.70 8.79 -1.28
N CYS A 286 15.56 9.63 -0.28
CA CYS A 286 15.56 11.09 -0.38
C CYS A 286 16.95 11.72 -0.21
N ALA A 287 17.96 11.01 0.32
CA ALA A 287 19.28 11.59 0.62
C ALA A 287 20.34 11.32 -0.45
N GLU A 288 20.23 10.23 -1.22
CA GLU A 288 21.19 9.87 -2.28
C GLU A 288 20.47 9.34 -3.54
N ALA A 289 19.48 10.06 -4.06
CA ALA A 289 19.18 9.89 -5.47
C ALA A 289 20.45 10.36 -6.21
N PRO A 290 21.15 9.48 -6.99
CA PRO A 290 22.14 9.96 -7.94
C PRO A 290 21.40 11.01 -8.76
N ARG A 291 22.00 12.18 -8.96
CA ARG A 291 21.42 13.28 -9.74
C ARG A 291 20.86 12.66 -11.01
N CYS A 292 19.56 12.42 -11.05
CA CYS A 292 18.89 12.01 -12.27
C CYS A 292 19.18 13.12 -13.28
N SER A 293 19.96 12.82 -14.28
CA SER A 293 20.09 13.68 -15.43
C SER A 293 18.68 13.99 -15.91
N PRO A 294 18.33 15.24 -16.17
CA PRO A 294 17.00 15.57 -16.65
C PRO A 294 16.71 14.71 -17.88
N PRO A 295 15.48 14.19 -18.02
CA PRO A 295 15.11 13.39 -19.19
C PRO A 295 15.38 14.22 -20.45
N PRO A 296 15.79 13.61 -21.57
CA PRO A 296 16.01 14.32 -22.83
C PRO A 296 14.72 15.04 -23.18
N ARG A 297 14.82 16.35 -23.46
CA ARG A 297 13.68 17.16 -23.90
C ARG A 297 13.22 16.56 -25.23
N TYR A 298 12.03 15.96 -25.20
CA TYR A 298 11.33 15.61 -26.44
C TYR A 298 11.05 16.94 -27.16
N ALA A 299 11.70 17.14 -28.29
CA ALA A 299 11.35 18.20 -29.22
C ALA A 299 9.91 17.98 -29.70
N ARG A 300 9.16 19.09 -29.81
CA ARG A 300 7.77 19.12 -30.29
C ARG A 300 7.66 18.64 -31.73
#